data_a4863e1593682b832bae4f94018413e7
#
_entry.id   a4863e1593682b832bae4f94018413e7
#
_cell.length_a   1.000
_cell.length_b   1.000
_cell.length_c   1.000
_cell.angle_alpha   90.00
_cell.angle_beta   90.00
_cell.angle_gamma   90.00
#
_symmetry.space_group_name_H-M   'P 1'
#
loop_
_entity.id
_entity.type
_entity.pdbx_description
1 polymer ?
#
loop_
_entity_poly.entity_id
_entity_poly.type
_entity_poly.pdbx_seq_one_letter_code
_entity_poly.pdbx_strand_id
1 'polypeptide(L)'
;VIDTEGYRANVGIILVNDGGSLFWARRIGEDAWQFPQGGIRESESAEQAVFRELREEVGVNRDSVELLGCTQDWLRYKIPPNLIRRHQTPCCIGQKQRWFILRFTGDESEVCLDCSEKPEFDQWRWIDRIEPPRSVISFKRDVYAEALKELLPLIN
;
A
#
# COMPACT_ATOMS: atom_id res chain seq x y z
N VAL A 1 4.74 13.39 -5.45
CA VAL A 1 4.54 14.42 -6.48
C VAL A 1 3.05 14.50 -6.83
N ILE A 2 2.49 15.68 -6.80
CA ILE A 2 1.08 15.93 -7.12
C ILE A 2 0.99 16.36 -8.58
N ASP A 3 0.12 15.70 -9.35
CA ASP A 3 -0.05 16.00 -10.77
C ASP A 3 -0.95 17.24 -10.99
N THR A 4 -1.15 17.60 -12.26
CA THR A 4 -1.95 18.78 -12.63
C THR A 4 -3.43 18.66 -12.26
N GLU A 5 -3.91 17.43 -12.05
CA GLU A 5 -5.30 17.17 -11.65
C GLU A 5 -5.47 17.14 -10.13
N GLY A 6 -4.38 17.25 -9.36
CA GLY A 6 -4.41 17.26 -7.91
C GLY A 6 -4.20 15.91 -7.24
N TYR A 7 -3.81 14.88 -7.99
CA TYR A 7 -3.55 13.54 -7.45
C TYR A 7 -2.08 13.35 -7.12
N ARG A 8 -1.82 12.79 -5.95
CA ARG A 8 -0.46 12.41 -5.54
C ARG A 8 -0.15 11.00 -6.01
N ALA A 9 0.99 10.83 -6.69
CA ALA A 9 1.46 9.53 -7.12
C ALA A 9 1.89 8.67 -5.93
N ASN A 10 1.44 7.43 -5.89
CA ASN A 10 1.56 6.56 -4.74
C ASN A 10 1.64 5.11 -5.20
N VAL A 11 2.22 4.25 -4.37
CA VAL A 11 2.21 2.79 -4.60
C VAL A 11 1.44 2.12 -3.48
N GLY A 12 0.70 1.07 -3.83
CA GLY A 12 0.07 0.17 -2.88
C GLY A 12 0.75 -1.19 -2.97
N ILE A 13 0.81 -1.89 -1.84
CA ILE A 13 1.57 -3.13 -1.72
C ILE A 13 0.68 -4.24 -1.19
N ILE A 14 0.53 -5.30 -2.00
CA ILE A 14 -0.14 -6.53 -1.59
C ILE A 14 0.97 -7.56 -1.38
N LEU A 15 1.26 -7.86 -0.12
CA LEU A 15 2.26 -8.86 0.25
C LEU A 15 1.53 -10.14 0.61
N VAL A 16 1.87 -11.24 -0.05
CA VAL A 16 1.17 -12.53 0.12
C VAL A 16 2.13 -13.58 0.66
N ASN A 17 1.65 -14.41 1.59
CA ASN A 17 2.44 -15.53 2.12
C ASN A 17 2.20 -16.80 1.30
N ASP A 18 2.88 -17.88 1.65
CA ASP A 18 2.77 -19.15 0.95
C ASP A 18 1.35 -19.75 0.99
N GLY A 19 0.61 -19.46 2.05
CA GLY A 19 -0.77 -19.91 2.20
C GLY A 19 -1.79 -19.08 1.44
N GLY A 20 -1.34 -18.01 0.76
CA GLY A 20 -2.24 -17.14 0.02
C GLY A 20 -2.95 -16.08 0.84
N SER A 21 -2.53 -15.89 2.10
CA SER A 21 -3.07 -14.82 2.95
C SER A 21 -2.32 -13.52 2.70
N LEU A 22 -2.98 -12.41 2.98
CA LEU A 22 -2.48 -11.07 2.66
C LEU A 22 -2.03 -10.32 3.92
N PHE A 23 -0.94 -9.57 3.80
CA PHE A 23 -0.42 -8.72 4.87
C PHE A 23 -1.34 -7.51 5.09
N TRP A 24 -1.77 -7.33 6.34
CA TRP A 24 -2.71 -6.29 6.73
C TRP A 24 -2.20 -5.60 7.99
N ALA A 25 -2.15 -4.27 7.97
CA ALA A 25 -1.51 -3.51 9.04
C ALA A 25 -2.40 -2.41 9.59
N ARG A 26 -2.29 -2.15 10.90
CA ARG A 26 -3.06 -1.12 11.58
C ARG A 26 -2.22 0.15 11.72
N ARG A 27 -2.80 1.28 11.35
CA ARG A 27 -2.16 2.58 11.52
C ARG A 27 -2.05 2.93 12.99
N ILE A 28 -0.90 3.52 13.37
CA ILE A 28 -0.63 3.91 14.75
C ILE A 28 -1.70 4.87 15.26
N GLY A 29 -2.27 4.54 16.42
CA GLY A 29 -3.24 5.39 17.10
C GLY A 29 -4.64 5.42 16.49
N GLU A 30 -4.90 4.58 15.47
CA GLU A 30 -6.19 4.54 14.78
C GLU A 30 -6.70 3.12 14.72
N ASP A 31 -8.02 2.95 14.73
CA ASP A 31 -8.63 1.65 14.45
C ASP A 31 -8.86 1.54 12.94
N ALA A 32 -7.77 1.63 12.21
CA ALA A 32 -7.78 1.65 10.74
C ALA A 32 -6.73 0.71 10.19
N TRP A 33 -7.19 -0.34 9.54
CA TRP A 33 -6.35 -1.37 8.92
C TRP A 33 -6.29 -1.17 7.41
N GLN A 34 -5.13 -1.40 6.82
CA GLN A 34 -4.94 -1.18 5.39
C GLN A 34 -3.74 -1.99 4.87
N PHE A 35 -3.60 -2.02 3.54
CA PHE A 35 -2.36 -2.44 2.91
C PHE A 35 -1.29 -1.35 3.09
N PRO A 36 0.00 -1.73 3.15
CA PRO A 36 1.06 -0.73 3.08
C PRO A 36 0.95 0.09 1.79
N GLN A 37 1.20 1.37 1.90
CA GLN A 37 1.20 2.29 0.77
C GLN A 37 2.12 3.46 1.06
N GLY A 38 2.60 4.13 0.02
CA GLY A 38 3.44 5.29 0.22
C GLY A 38 3.64 6.09 -1.05
N GLY A 39 4.04 7.34 -0.88
CA GLY A 39 4.27 8.25 -1.99
C GLY A 39 5.51 7.89 -2.82
N ILE A 40 5.43 8.15 -4.11
CA ILE A 40 6.57 8.00 -5.02
C ILE A 40 7.36 9.31 -4.97
N ARG A 41 8.65 9.22 -4.71
CA ARG A 41 9.54 10.39 -4.68
C ARG A 41 9.86 10.85 -6.10
N GLU A 42 10.28 12.12 -6.24
CA GLU A 42 10.49 12.74 -7.54
C GLU A 42 11.40 11.97 -8.48
N SER A 43 12.52 11.45 -7.98
CA SER A 43 13.50 10.72 -8.81
C SER A 43 13.36 9.21 -8.73
N GLU A 44 12.21 8.73 -8.27
CA GLU A 44 11.99 7.33 -7.96
C GLU A 44 10.99 6.71 -8.92
N SER A 45 11.25 5.48 -9.36
CA SER A 45 10.23 4.71 -10.07
C SER A 45 9.21 4.14 -9.08
N ALA A 46 8.06 3.71 -9.59
CA ALA A 46 7.05 3.06 -8.74
C ALA A 46 7.63 1.80 -8.08
N GLU A 47 8.37 0.98 -8.83
CA GLU A 47 8.98 -0.23 -8.29
C GLU A 47 9.98 0.08 -7.18
N GLN A 48 10.82 1.10 -7.36
CA GLN A 48 11.76 1.53 -6.33
C GLN A 48 11.03 1.98 -5.07
N ALA A 49 9.91 2.68 -5.24
CA ALA A 49 9.08 3.12 -4.11
C ALA A 49 8.53 1.93 -3.32
N VAL A 50 8.10 0.86 -4.00
CA VAL A 50 7.60 -0.36 -3.35
C VAL A 50 8.66 -0.94 -2.41
N PHE A 51 9.87 -1.13 -2.89
CA PHE A 51 10.92 -1.74 -2.08
C PHE A 51 11.37 -0.83 -0.94
N ARG A 52 11.39 0.48 -1.17
CA ARG A 52 11.70 1.44 -0.10
C ARG A 52 10.61 1.42 0.99
N GLU A 53 9.34 1.45 0.59
CA GLU A 53 8.23 1.42 1.54
C GLU A 53 8.17 0.11 2.33
N LEU A 54 8.43 -1.02 1.68
CA LEU A 54 8.49 -2.30 2.38
C LEU A 54 9.56 -2.28 3.47
N ARG A 55 10.73 -1.74 3.16
CA ARG A 55 11.81 -1.65 4.14
C ARG A 55 11.47 -0.69 5.28
N GLU A 56 10.92 0.49 4.95
CA GLU A 56 10.61 1.51 5.94
C GLU A 56 9.41 1.16 6.81
N GLU A 57 8.34 0.65 6.20
CA GLU A 57 7.07 0.45 6.90
C GLU A 57 6.90 -0.96 7.48
N VAL A 58 7.47 -1.95 6.83
CA VAL A 58 7.29 -3.36 7.20
C VAL A 58 8.58 -4.00 7.70
N GLY A 59 9.75 -3.42 7.38
CA GLY A 59 11.03 -3.96 7.77
C GLY A 59 11.51 -5.10 6.89
N VAL A 60 10.85 -5.34 5.77
CA VAL A 60 11.17 -6.44 4.86
C VAL A 60 12.09 -5.96 3.75
N ASN A 61 13.20 -6.67 3.56
CA ASN A 61 14.17 -6.36 2.53
C ASN A 61 13.81 -7.00 1.19
N ARG A 62 14.37 -6.47 0.12
CA ARG A 62 14.16 -6.97 -1.24
C ARG A 62 14.44 -8.46 -1.38
N ASP A 63 15.43 -8.97 -0.67
CA ASP A 63 15.83 -10.40 -0.75
C ASP A 63 14.77 -11.35 -0.18
N SER A 64 13.81 -10.83 0.57
CA SER A 64 12.77 -11.62 1.21
C SER A 64 11.44 -11.58 0.48
N VAL A 65 11.41 -11.01 -0.71
CA VAL A 65 10.19 -10.92 -1.54
C VAL A 65 10.48 -11.24 -2.99
N GLU A 66 9.44 -11.71 -3.67
CA GLU A 66 9.45 -11.94 -5.10
C GLU A 66 8.35 -11.09 -5.73
N LEU A 67 8.70 -10.19 -6.63
CA LEU A 67 7.73 -9.36 -7.33
C LEU A 67 6.97 -10.22 -8.34
N LEU A 68 5.65 -10.31 -8.21
CA LEU A 68 4.79 -11.11 -9.09
C LEU A 68 4.16 -10.27 -10.19
N GLY A 69 3.89 -9.00 -9.94
CA GLY A 69 3.31 -8.13 -10.95
C GLY A 69 2.80 -6.83 -10.38
N CYS A 70 2.23 -6.02 -11.27
CA CYS A 70 1.66 -4.72 -10.89
C CYS A 70 0.46 -4.40 -11.78
N THR A 71 -0.36 -3.44 -11.33
CA THR A 71 -1.47 -2.96 -12.16
C THR A 71 -0.94 -2.22 -13.39
N GLN A 72 -1.64 -2.34 -14.51
CA GLN A 72 -1.25 -1.69 -15.75
C GLN A 72 -1.46 -0.18 -15.69
N ASP A 73 -2.54 0.24 -15.03
CA ASP A 73 -2.93 1.64 -14.96
C ASP A 73 -2.90 2.18 -13.56
N TRP A 74 -2.97 3.51 -13.45
CA TRP A 74 -3.17 4.20 -12.20
C TRP A 74 -4.60 3.96 -11.72
N LEU A 75 -4.76 3.59 -10.44
CA LEU A 75 -6.06 3.50 -9.79
C LEU A 75 -6.20 4.72 -8.88
N ARG A 76 -7.31 5.44 -9.00
CA ARG A 76 -7.49 6.72 -8.30
C ARG A 76 -8.58 6.64 -7.26
N TYR A 77 -8.36 7.32 -6.14
CA TYR A 77 -9.43 7.62 -5.20
C TYR A 77 -9.32 9.08 -4.77
N LYS A 78 -10.45 9.68 -4.43
CA LYS A 78 -10.50 11.06 -3.93
C LYS A 78 -10.57 11.06 -2.42
N ILE A 79 -9.87 12.01 -1.82
CA ILE A 79 -9.96 12.26 -0.38
C ILE A 79 -11.29 12.99 -0.14
N PRO A 80 -12.10 12.58 0.87
CA PRO A 80 -13.32 13.30 1.21
C PRO A 80 -13.04 14.79 1.42
N PRO A 81 -13.90 15.70 0.92
CA PRO A 81 -13.64 17.15 0.97
C PRO A 81 -13.30 17.68 2.36
N ASN A 82 -13.90 17.14 3.40
CA ASN A 82 -13.63 17.56 4.78
C ASN A 82 -12.24 17.16 5.30
N LEU A 83 -11.54 16.26 4.59
CA LEU A 83 -10.20 15.80 4.96
C LEU A 83 -9.11 16.42 4.10
N ILE A 84 -9.47 17.21 3.09
CA ILE A 84 -8.49 17.85 2.21
C ILE A 84 -7.82 19.02 2.94
N ARG A 85 -6.48 19.04 2.91
CA ARG A 85 -5.68 20.13 3.49
C ARG A 85 -5.56 21.27 2.48
N ARG A 86 -6.57 22.14 2.44
CA ARG A 86 -6.70 23.20 1.42
C ARG A 86 -5.66 24.31 1.56
N HIS A 87 -5.02 24.44 2.72
CA HIS A 87 -3.97 25.42 2.94
C HIS A 87 -2.64 25.03 2.31
N GLN A 88 -2.49 23.79 1.86
CA GLN A 88 -1.28 23.34 1.16
C GLN A 88 -1.34 23.70 -0.31
N THR A 89 -0.18 24.04 -0.88
CA THR A 89 -0.06 24.37 -2.30
C THR A 89 1.06 23.52 -2.91
N PRO A 90 0.79 22.70 -3.93
CA PRO A 90 -0.52 22.42 -4.51
C PRO A 90 -1.42 21.60 -3.58
N CYS A 91 -2.73 21.78 -3.72
CA CYS A 91 -3.70 21.05 -2.91
C CYS A 91 -3.85 19.62 -3.43
N CYS A 92 -3.70 18.64 -2.52
CA CYS A 92 -3.87 17.23 -2.86
C CYS A 92 -5.35 16.83 -2.66
N ILE A 93 -6.04 16.49 -3.72
CA ILE A 93 -7.45 16.09 -3.66
C ILE A 93 -7.64 14.58 -3.64
N GLY A 94 -6.60 13.82 -3.93
CA GLY A 94 -6.68 12.36 -3.94
C GLY A 94 -5.33 11.72 -4.24
N GLN A 95 -5.36 10.43 -4.41
CA GLN A 95 -4.18 9.65 -4.74
C GLN A 95 -4.41 8.90 -6.04
N LYS A 96 -3.35 8.74 -6.84
CA LYS A 96 -3.32 7.81 -7.95
C LYS A 96 -2.28 6.77 -7.63
N GLN A 97 -2.65 5.50 -7.70
CA GLN A 97 -1.83 4.41 -7.21
C GLN A 97 -1.53 3.38 -8.29
N ARG A 98 -0.28 2.93 -8.34
CA ARG A 98 0.10 1.68 -8.98
C ARG A 98 0.19 0.65 -7.86
N TRP A 99 -0.46 -0.47 -8.04
CA TRP A 99 -0.47 -1.55 -7.06
C TRP A 99 0.46 -2.66 -7.49
N PHE A 100 1.19 -3.21 -6.52
CA PHE A 100 2.16 -4.29 -6.75
C PHE A 100 1.82 -5.46 -5.85
N ILE A 101 1.96 -6.68 -6.37
CA ILE A 101 1.79 -7.89 -5.58
C ILE A 101 3.12 -8.63 -5.51
N LEU A 102 3.50 -8.98 -4.28
CA LEU A 102 4.79 -9.63 -3.99
C LEU A 102 4.56 -10.83 -3.08
N ARG A 103 5.29 -11.91 -3.34
CA ARG A 103 5.30 -13.07 -2.47
C ARG A 103 6.36 -12.88 -1.39
N PHE A 104 5.97 -13.07 -0.15
CA PHE A 104 6.91 -13.04 0.97
C PHE A 104 7.59 -14.40 1.06
N THR A 105 8.91 -14.42 0.90
CA THR A 105 9.73 -15.64 0.92
C THR A 105 10.62 -15.73 2.16
N GLY A 106 10.60 -14.71 3.01
CA GLY A 106 11.38 -14.67 4.23
C GLY A 106 10.65 -15.24 5.43
N ASP A 107 11.23 -15.02 6.59
CA ASP A 107 10.66 -15.43 7.87
C ASP A 107 9.84 -14.27 8.47
N GLU A 108 8.72 -14.59 9.10
CA GLU A 108 7.88 -13.58 9.73
C GLU A 108 8.61 -12.74 10.78
N SER A 109 9.66 -13.29 11.39
CA SER A 109 10.48 -12.55 12.34
C SER A 109 11.21 -11.34 11.73
N GLU A 110 11.28 -11.27 10.41
CA GLU A 110 11.88 -10.13 9.72
C GLU A 110 10.95 -8.90 9.74
N VAL A 111 9.66 -9.10 9.95
CA VAL A 111 8.71 -7.97 9.98
C VAL A 111 9.02 -7.09 11.19
N CYS A 112 9.29 -5.83 10.92
CA CYS A 112 9.62 -4.83 11.95
C CYS A 112 8.90 -3.54 11.63
N LEU A 113 7.85 -3.24 12.36
CA LEU A 113 7.01 -2.06 12.11
C LEU A 113 7.61 -0.78 12.67
N ASP A 114 8.52 -0.88 13.64
CA ASP A 114 9.12 0.27 14.33
C ASP A 114 10.61 0.43 14.05
N CYS A 115 11.10 -0.13 12.95
CA CYS A 115 12.52 -0.04 12.58
C CYS A 115 12.86 1.24 11.81
N SER A 116 11.89 2.06 11.44
CA SER A 116 12.13 3.36 10.80
C SER A 116 11.95 4.50 11.78
N GLU A 117 12.40 5.70 11.40
CA GLU A 117 12.28 6.89 12.24
C GLU A 117 10.83 7.35 12.44
N LYS A 118 9.96 7.06 11.47
CA LYS A 118 8.55 7.45 11.50
C LYS A 118 7.66 6.24 11.23
N PRO A 119 7.45 5.39 12.24
CA PRO A 119 6.60 4.21 12.05
C PRO A 119 5.18 4.61 11.64
N GLU A 120 4.61 3.86 10.69
CA GLU A 120 3.26 4.08 10.19
C GLU A 120 2.26 3.16 10.85
N PHE A 121 2.70 1.95 11.20
CA PHE A 121 1.86 0.87 11.72
C PHE A 121 2.33 0.41 13.09
N ASP A 122 1.38 -0.06 13.93
CA ASP A 122 1.70 -0.64 15.24
C ASP A 122 1.29 -2.10 15.40
N GLN A 123 0.51 -2.64 14.46
CA GLN A 123 0.11 -4.05 14.45
C GLN A 123 0.02 -4.55 13.03
N TRP A 124 0.18 -5.87 12.84
CA TRP A 124 -0.02 -6.50 11.54
C TRP A 124 -0.55 -7.92 11.71
N ARG A 125 -1.17 -8.44 10.65
CA ARG A 125 -1.64 -9.83 10.61
C ARG A 125 -1.79 -10.29 9.17
N TRP A 126 -1.91 -11.59 8.99
CA TRP A 126 -2.30 -12.18 7.72
C TRP A 126 -3.81 -12.29 7.68
N ILE A 127 -4.42 -11.92 6.57
CA ILE A 127 -5.89 -11.97 6.42
C ILE A 127 -6.29 -12.68 5.14
N ASP A 128 -7.56 -13.07 5.09
CA ASP A 128 -8.16 -13.67 3.92
C ASP A 128 -8.29 -12.63 2.79
N ARG A 129 -8.27 -13.11 1.55
CA ARG A 129 -8.33 -12.28 0.34
C ARG A 129 -9.59 -11.42 0.24
N ILE A 130 -10.68 -11.80 0.86
CA ILE A 130 -11.95 -11.07 0.78
C ILE A 130 -12.09 -9.98 1.84
N GLU A 131 -11.24 -9.99 2.86
CA GLU A 131 -11.30 -9.01 3.96
C GLU A 131 -11.01 -7.56 3.56
N PRO A 132 -9.95 -7.27 2.75
CA PRO A 132 -9.53 -5.89 2.55
C PRO A 132 -10.62 -4.93 2.05
N PRO A 133 -11.43 -5.28 1.01
CA PRO A 133 -12.48 -4.36 0.55
C PRO A 133 -13.60 -4.16 1.56
N ARG A 134 -13.76 -5.10 2.50
CA ARG A 134 -14.80 -5.01 3.54
C ARG A 134 -14.37 -4.18 4.73
N SER A 135 -13.08 -4.24 5.07
CA SER A 135 -12.56 -3.68 6.32
C SER A 135 -11.89 -2.33 6.15
N VAL A 136 -11.53 -1.96 4.92
CA VAL A 136 -10.85 -0.70 4.67
C VAL A 136 -11.83 0.48 4.71
N ILE A 137 -11.31 1.68 5.02
CA ILE A 137 -12.09 2.91 5.00
C ILE A 137 -12.79 3.10 3.64
N SER A 138 -14.04 3.56 3.65
CA SER A 138 -14.94 3.49 2.50
C SER A 138 -14.40 4.11 1.20
N PHE A 139 -13.68 5.22 1.29
CA PHE A 139 -13.19 5.89 0.07
C PHE A 139 -12.04 5.15 -0.63
N LYS A 140 -11.44 4.13 0.01
CA LYS A 140 -10.41 3.29 -0.59
C LYS A 140 -10.95 1.95 -1.11
N ARG A 141 -12.21 1.65 -0.82
CA ARG A 141 -12.78 0.31 -1.07
C ARG A 141 -12.73 -0.10 -2.54
N ASP A 142 -13.11 0.80 -3.44
CA ASP A 142 -13.16 0.49 -4.87
C ASP A 142 -11.76 0.24 -5.45
N VAL A 143 -10.77 1.01 -5.02
CA VAL A 143 -9.39 0.83 -5.46
C VAL A 143 -8.85 -0.52 -4.99
N TYR A 144 -9.12 -0.89 -3.74
CA TYR A 144 -8.70 -2.19 -3.20
C TYR A 144 -9.34 -3.33 -3.98
N ALA A 145 -10.64 -3.24 -4.28
CA ALA A 145 -11.33 -4.26 -5.05
C ALA A 145 -10.75 -4.40 -6.46
N GLU A 146 -10.47 -3.29 -7.13
CA GLU A 146 -9.88 -3.31 -8.47
C GLU A 146 -8.46 -3.89 -8.46
N ALA A 147 -7.64 -3.48 -7.50
CA ALA A 147 -6.27 -4.00 -7.39
C ALA A 147 -6.26 -5.51 -7.16
N LEU A 148 -7.09 -5.99 -6.25
CA LEU A 148 -7.19 -7.42 -5.96
C LEU A 148 -7.70 -8.20 -7.16
N LYS A 149 -8.68 -7.68 -7.86
CA LYS A 149 -9.24 -8.32 -9.06
C LYS A 149 -8.17 -8.52 -10.13
N GLU A 150 -7.32 -7.52 -10.33
CA GLU A 150 -6.26 -7.59 -11.34
C GLU A 150 -5.10 -8.47 -10.90
N LEU A 151 -4.72 -8.42 -9.63
CA LEU A 151 -3.44 -8.99 -9.17
C LEU A 151 -3.54 -10.37 -8.52
N LEU A 152 -4.65 -10.71 -7.87
CA LEU A 152 -4.77 -12.03 -7.23
C LEU A 152 -4.59 -13.20 -8.18
N PRO A 153 -5.01 -13.14 -9.46
CA PRO A 153 -4.73 -14.25 -10.38
C PRO A 153 -3.25 -14.57 -10.56
N LEU A 154 -2.36 -13.65 -10.23
CA LEU A 154 -0.91 -13.85 -10.40
C LEU A 154 -0.30 -14.76 -9.34
N ILE A 155 -1.00 -15.06 -8.26
CA ILE A 155 -0.48 -15.92 -7.19
C ILE A 155 -0.93 -17.38 -7.31
N ASN A 156 -1.69 -17.71 -8.33
CA ASN A 156 -2.15 -19.09 -8.57
C ASN A 156 -1.27 -19.78 -9.60
#